data_f5f353a70d320ecaece485feb807792a
#
_entry.id   f5f353a70d320ecaece485feb807792a
#
_cell.length_a   1.000
_cell.length_b   1.000
_cell.length_c   1.000
_cell.angle_alpha   90.00
_cell.angle_beta   90.00
_cell.angle_gamma   90.00
#
_symmetry.space_group_name_H-M   'P 1'
#
loop_
_entity.id
_entity.type
_entity.pdbx_description
1 polymer ?
#
loop_
_entity_poly.entity_id
_entity_poly.type
_entity_poly.pdbx_seq_one_letter_code
_entity_poly.pdbx_strand_id
1 'polypeptide(L)'
;MKRLCLIFLTLGLAGALGACSSPNQTASAPVAKPTPQQAKAAMAERDSEQQELDQIPPPAKNRYMAIHTRESWGNPFLIVGKKTVTLRIMYPEPPQSNLAPGNLMHPANARKRELELRLSDLPEALAAVPEDSWPYGRVVAVEEDPVTARADRVQVRRNVETTIQVLNDLGVVVYEWPGLR
;
A
#
# COMPACT_ATOMS: atom_id res chain seq x y z
N MET A 1 -40.76 -4.79 -42.91
CA MET A 1 -40.44 -3.71 -43.87
C MET A 1 -38.94 -3.62 -43.89
N LYS A 2 -38.23 -4.30 -44.80
CA LYS A 2 -37.79 -3.87 -46.14
C LYS A 2 -37.00 -2.55 -46.07
N ARG A 3 -35.67 -2.63 -46.23
CA ARG A 3 -34.79 -2.27 -47.36
C ARG A 3 -33.38 -2.18 -46.82
N LEU A 4 -32.41 -2.99 -47.19
CA LEU A 4 -31.71 -3.15 -48.48
C LEU A 4 -31.02 -1.91 -49.00
N CYS A 5 -29.74 -1.96 -49.16
CA CYS A 5 -28.79 -1.39 -50.15
C CYS A 5 -27.45 -1.09 -49.50
N LEU A 6 -26.36 -1.31 -50.04
CA LEU A 6 -25.72 -1.91 -51.22
C LEU A 6 -24.23 -1.54 -51.13
N ILE A 7 -23.36 -2.48 -51.18
CA ILE A 7 -22.10 -2.63 -51.91
C ILE A 7 -21.37 -1.35 -52.28
N PHE A 8 -20.12 -1.22 -51.84
CA PHE A 8 -19.02 -0.78 -52.75
C PHE A 8 -17.74 -1.55 -52.45
N LEU A 9 -17.42 -2.36 -53.41
CA LEU A 9 -16.21 -3.13 -53.62
C LEU A 9 -15.23 -2.18 -54.38
N THR A 10 -14.04 -1.93 -53.85
CA THR A 10 -12.92 -1.51 -54.66
C THR A 10 -11.63 -2.21 -54.26
N LEU A 11 -11.23 -3.00 -55.16
CA LEU A 11 -10.00 -3.74 -55.32
C LEU A 11 -8.82 -2.78 -55.55
N GLY A 12 -7.74 -2.92 -54.82
CA GLY A 12 -6.51 -2.19 -55.08
C GLY A 12 -5.33 -3.03 -54.61
N LEU A 13 -4.72 -3.74 -55.54
CA LEU A 13 -3.60 -4.67 -55.44
C LEU A 13 -2.26 -3.90 -55.61
N ALA A 14 -1.19 -4.40 -55.04
CA ALA A 14 0.27 -4.19 -55.24
C ALA A 14 0.91 -3.19 -54.28
N GLY A 15 1.95 -3.56 -53.58
CA GLY A 15 3.19 -4.15 -53.86
C GLY A 15 4.18 -4.06 -52.70
N ALA A 16 4.95 -5.09 -52.61
CA ALA A 16 6.38 -5.17 -52.28
C ALA A 16 6.89 -4.92 -50.85
N LEU A 17 7.23 -6.01 -50.20
CA LEU A 17 8.58 -6.38 -49.66
C LEU A 17 9.40 -5.25 -49.02
N GLY A 18 9.53 -5.33 -47.69
CA GLY A 18 10.52 -4.60 -46.93
C GLY A 18 10.59 -5.15 -45.54
N ALA A 19 11.29 -6.27 -45.39
CA ALA A 19 11.68 -6.81 -44.08
C ALA A 19 12.62 -5.84 -43.38
N CYS A 20 12.33 -5.54 -42.11
CA CYS A 20 13.32 -5.39 -41.05
C CYS A 20 12.54 -5.28 -39.74
N SER A 21 12.41 -6.42 -39.07
CA SER A 21 11.99 -6.49 -37.68
C SER A 21 13.05 -5.84 -36.82
N SER A 22 12.83 -4.60 -36.44
CA SER A 22 13.54 -4.00 -35.30
C SER A 22 12.81 -4.43 -34.04
N PRO A 23 13.46 -5.01 -33.03
CA PRO A 23 12.85 -5.27 -31.74
C PRO A 23 12.48 -3.94 -31.15
N ASN A 24 11.21 -3.81 -30.82
CA ASN A 24 10.58 -2.66 -30.20
C ASN A 24 11.28 -2.34 -28.88
N GLN A 25 12.30 -1.51 -28.91
CA GLN A 25 12.80 -0.83 -27.73
C GLN A 25 11.70 0.12 -27.31
N THR A 26 10.90 -0.31 -26.35
CA THR A 26 10.03 0.57 -25.61
C THR A 26 10.93 1.58 -24.90
N ALA A 27 11.26 2.65 -25.58
CA ALA A 27 11.95 3.78 -25.01
C ALA A 27 11.07 4.26 -23.85
N SER A 28 11.50 4.00 -22.62
CA SER A 28 10.94 4.62 -21.43
C SER A 28 10.96 6.12 -21.67
N ALA A 29 9.80 6.71 -21.84
CA ALA A 29 9.67 8.16 -21.97
C ALA A 29 10.44 8.80 -20.81
N PRO A 30 11.27 9.83 -21.05
CA PRO A 30 12.00 10.50 -19.98
C PRO A 30 10.96 11.02 -18.97
N VAL A 31 11.08 10.58 -17.72
CA VAL A 31 10.24 11.08 -16.62
C VAL A 31 10.44 12.59 -16.59
N ALA A 32 9.44 13.31 -17.00
CA ALA A 32 9.48 14.77 -17.02
C ALA A 32 9.72 15.25 -15.58
N LYS A 33 10.72 16.11 -15.38
CA LYS A 33 10.96 16.73 -14.08
C LYS A 33 9.70 17.49 -13.68
N PRO A 34 9.22 17.33 -12.42
CA PRO A 34 8.03 18.02 -11.96
C PRO A 34 8.23 19.53 -12.10
N THR A 35 7.20 20.22 -12.54
CA THR A 35 7.21 21.69 -12.58
C THR A 35 7.31 22.24 -11.15
N PRO A 36 7.85 23.46 -10.96
CA PRO A 36 7.94 24.07 -9.61
C PRO A 36 6.60 24.12 -8.89
N GLN A 37 5.51 24.25 -9.63
CA GLN A 37 4.15 24.26 -9.07
C GLN A 37 3.70 22.87 -8.60
N GLN A 38 4.03 21.82 -9.35
CA GLN A 38 3.78 20.44 -8.96
C GLN A 38 4.62 20.02 -7.74
N ALA A 39 5.88 20.47 -7.69
CA ALA A 39 6.73 20.20 -6.54
C ALA A 39 6.19 20.88 -5.26
N LYS A 40 5.69 22.13 -5.38
CA LYS A 40 5.08 22.82 -4.24
C LYS A 40 3.77 22.17 -3.78
N ALA A 41 2.94 21.71 -4.72
CA ALA A 41 1.71 20.98 -4.39
C ALA A 41 2.01 19.66 -3.66
N ALA A 42 2.97 18.88 -4.16
CA ALA A 42 3.39 17.63 -3.51
C ALA A 42 4.01 17.82 -2.11
N MET A 43 4.71 18.96 -1.87
CA MET A 43 5.18 19.30 -0.52
C MET A 43 4.02 19.63 0.40
N ALA A 44 3.05 20.43 -0.04
CA ALA A 44 1.90 20.80 0.76
C ALA A 44 1.04 19.59 1.12
N GLU A 45 0.91 18.63 0.21
CA GLU A 45 0.21 17.36 0.44
C GLU A 45 0.91 16.52 1.53
N ARG A 46 2.23 16.35 1.44
CA ARG A 46 3.03 15.66 2.47
C ARG A 46 2.96 16.31 3.84
N ASP A 47 3.01 17.64 3.87
CA ASP A 47 2.90 18.41 5.12
C ASP A 47 1.52 18.18 5.76
N SER A 48 0.45 18.07 4.94
CA SER A 48 -0.89 17.74 5.42
C SER A 48 -0.99 16.33 5.98
N GLU A 49 -0.47 15.34 5.26
CA GLU A 49 -0.44 13.93 5.69
C GLU A 49 0.35 13.76 6.99
N GLN A 50 1.50 14.41 7.09
CA GLN A 50 2.31 14.41 8.30
C GLN A 50 1.55 15.06 9.48
N GLN A 51 0.86 16.17 9.24
CA GLN A 51 0.09 16.86 10.27
C GLN A 51 -1.07 16.01 10.81
N GLU A 52 -1.72 15.20 9.97
CA GLU A 52 -2.73 14.24 10.40
C GLU A 52 -2.11 13.12 11.26
N LEU A 53 -0.97 12.58 10.83
CA LEU A 53 -0.25 11.57 11.61
C LEU A 53 0.30 12.10 12.94
N ASP A 54 0.63 13.38 13.02
CA ASP A 54 1.12 14.02 14.25
C ASP A 54 0.05 14.13 15.36
N GLN A 55 -1.23 13.98 15.00
CA GLN A 55 -2.32 13.88 15.98
C GLN A 55 -2.29 12.55 16.73
N ILE A 56 -1.69 11.50 16.14
CA ILE A 56 -1.56 10.20 16.77
C ILE A 56 -0.48 10.27 17.86
N PRO A 57 -0.76 9.80 19.09
CA PRO A 57 0.20 9.82 20.18
C PRO A 57 1.54 9.14 19.84
N PRO A 58 2.66 9.57 20.44
CA PRO A 58 3.93 8.91 20.26
C PRO A 58 3.87 7.44 20.69
N PRO A 59 4.70 6.56 20.10
CA PRO A 59 4.62 5.12 20.34
C PRO A 59 5.00 4.73 21.77
N ALA A 60 4.17 3.92 22.40
CA ALA A 60 4.40 3.37 23.73
C ALA A 60 5.13 2.01 23.64
N LYS A 61 6.46 2.02 23.68
CA LYS A 61 7.28 0.80 23.52
C LYS A 61 6.89 -0.36 24.42
N ASN A 62 6.53 -0.10 25.68
CA ASN A 62 6.11 -1.10 26.64
C ASN A 62 4.82 -1.84 26.22
N ARG A 63 4.01 -1.26 25.36
CA ARG A 63 2.74 -1.85 24.89
C ARG A 63 2.94 -2.80 23.71
N TYR A 64 3.84 -2.50 22.79
CA TYR A 64 3.98 -3.30 21.57
C TYR A 64 5.17 -4.27 21.57
N MET A 65 6.23 -4.01 22.37
CA MET A 65 7.40 -4.90 22.45
C MET A 65 7.09 -6.30 22.98
N ALA A 66 5.99 -6.47 23.73
CA ALA A 66 5.53 -7.76 24.23
C ALA A 66 4.68 -8.55 23.22
N ILE A 67 4.39 -7.97 22.05
CA ILE A 67 3.53 -8.58 21.04
C ILE A 67 4.38 -9.36 20.06
N HIS A 68 4.15 -10.68 19.99
CA HIS A 68 4.94 -11.60 19.17
C HIS A 68 4.12 -12.32 18.10
N THR A 69 2.81 -12.07 18.02
CA THR A 69 1.95 -12.68 17.02
C THR A 69 1.29 -11.61 16.16
N ARG A 70 1.14 -11.90 14.86
CA ARG A 70 0.50 -10.96 13.91
C ARG A 70 -0.98 -10.72 14.26
N GLU A 71 -1.63 -11.71 14.84
CA GLU A 71 -3.05 -11.66 15.22
C GLU A 71 -3.28 -10.71 16.39
N SER A 72 -2.32 -10.58 17.28
CA SER A 72 -2.40 -9.67 18.44
C SER A 72 -1.85 -8.27 18.16
N TRP A 73 -1.29 -8.05 16.97
CA TRP A 73 -0.84 -6.72 16.56
C TRP A 73 -2.03 -5.84 16.18
N GLY A 74 -2.31 -4.82 16.99
CA GLY A 74 -3.48 -3.95 16.83
C GLY A 74 -3.27 -2.74 15.93
N ASN A 75 -2.04 -2.29 15.76
CA ASN A 75 -1.69 -1.15 14.90
C ASN A 75 -1.66 -1.53 13.41
N PRO A 76 -1.54 -0.56 12.50
CA PRO A 76 -1.31 -0.83 11.09
C PRO A 76 -0.10 -1.73 10.88
N PHE A 77 -0.20 -2.65 9.92
CA PHE A 77 0.80 -3.65 9.59
C PHE A 77 1.01 -3.66 8.08
N LEU A 78 2.24 -3.53 7.64
CA LEU A 78 2.63 -3.52 6.23
C LEU A 78 3.31 -4.83 5.83
N ILE A 79 2.79 -5.44 4.78
CA ILE A 79 3.42 -6.57 4.11
C ILE A 79 3.94 -6.06 2.77
N VAL A 80 5.26 -6.01 2.63
CA VAL A 80 5.90 -5.39 1.47
C VAL A 80 6.23 -6.44 0.43
N GLY A 81 5.59 -6.32 -0.72
CA GLY A 81 5.80 -7.18 -1.88
C GLY A 81 6.72 -6.57 -2.94
N LYS A 82 6.81 -7.25 -4.09
CA LYS A 82 7.64 -6.82 -5.22
C LYS A 82 7.14 -5.54 -5.89
N LYS A 83 5.82 -5.36 -6.00
CA LYS A 83 5.18 -4.25 -6.73
C LYS A 83 4.26 -3.42 -5.85
N THR A 84 3.69 -4.02 -4.83
CA THR A 84 2.65 -3.46 -3.98
C THR A 84 2.98 -3.68 -2.52
N VAL A 85 2.35 -2.88 -1.68
CA VAL A 85 2.38 -3.01 -0.23
C VAL A 85 0.96 -3.31 0.22
N THR A 86 0.78 -4.33 1.06
CA THR A 86 -0.51 -4.61 1.68
C THR A 86 -0.55 -3.95 3.06
N LEU A 87 -1.43 -2.98 3.21
CA LEU A 87 -1.74 -2.34 4.49
C LEU A 87 -2.86 -3.10 5.17
N ARG A 88 -2.58 -3.66 6.34
CA ARG A 88 -3.55 -4.31 7.21
C ARG A 88 -3.90 -3.40 8.37
N ILE A 89 -5.20 -3.16 8.55
CA ILE A 89 -5.75 -2.32 9.61
C ILE A 89 -6.71 -3.17 10.45
N MET A 90 -6.62 -3.04 11.76
CA MET A 90 -7.54 -3.63 12.71
C MET A 90 -8.52 -2.56 13.17
N TYR A 91 -9.80 -2.75 12.90
CA TYR A 91 -10.86 -1.86 13.37
C TYR A 91 -11.46 -2.44 14.64
N PRO A 92 -11.56 -1.65 15.72
CA PRO A 92 -12.30 -2.08 16.88
C PRO A 92 -13.78 -2.27 16.48
N GLU A 93 -14.34 -3.41 16.80
CA GLU A 93 -15.77 -3.62 16.59
C GLU A 93 -16.55 -2.79 17.61
N PRO A 94 -17.59 -2.04 17.19
CA PRO A 94 -18.43 -1.33 18.14
C PRO A 94 -19.02 -2.32 19.15
N PRO A 95 -19.10 -1.97 20.44
CA PRO A 95 -19.63 -2.85 21.46
C PRO A 95 -21.04 -3.28 21.07
N GLN A 96 -21.22 -4.58 20.80
CA GLN A 96 -22.55 -5.12 20.53
C GLN A 96 -23.31 -5.07 21.85
N SER A 97 -24.35 -4.25 21.91
CA SER A 97 -25.17 -4.00 23.09
C SER A 97 -25.97 -5.21 23.61
N ASN A 98 -25.77 -6.40 23.04
CA ASN A 98 -26.45 -7.66 23.37
C ASN A 98 -25.52 -8.76 23.90
N LEU A 99 -24.40 -8.42 24.52
CA LEU A 99 -23.56 -9.41 25.17
C LEU A 99 -24.22 -9.85 26.48
N ALA A 100 -24.75 -11.09 26.47
CA ALA A 100 -25.12 -11.78 27.69
C ALA A 100 -23.92 -11.79 28.66
N PRO A 101 -24.15 -11.60 29.98
CA PRO A 101 -23.10 -11.63 30.99
C PRO A 101 -22.50 -13.04 31.05
N GLY A 102 -21.41 -13.26 30.39
CA GLY A 102 -20.72 -14.57 30.28
C GLY A 102 -19.64 -14.62 29.19
N ASN A 103 -19.64 -13.70 28.24
CA ASN A 103 -18.73 -13.72 27.09
C ASN A 103 -17.50 -12.80 27.26
N LEU A 104 -16.99 -12.66 28.47
CA LEU A 104 -15.81 -11.85 28.80
C LEU A 104 -14.49 -12.40 28.29
N MET A 105 -14.49 -13.57 27.61
CA MET A 105 -13.26 -14.25 27.17
C MET A 105 -12.99 -14.21 25.67
N HIS A 106 -13.85 -13.55 24.88
CA HIS A 106 -13.53 -13.33 23.47
C HIS A 106 -13.06 -11.89 23.29
N PRO A 107 -11.83 -11.68 22.78
CA PRO A 107 -11.44 -10.35 22.34
C PRO A 107 -12.51 -9.89 21.34
N ALA A 108 -13.02 -8.66 21.56
CA ALA A 108 -13.95 -8.03 20.64
C ALA A 108 -13.52 -8.33 19.22
N ASN A 109 -14.42 -8.84 18.38
CA ASN A 109 -14.11 -9.25 17.01
C ASN A 109 -13.56 -8.05 16.23
N ALA A 110 -12.26 -7.86 16.27
CA ALA A 110 -11.62 -6.81 15.50
C ALA A 110 -11.78 -7.15 14.02
N ARG A 111 -12.43 -6.29 13.26
CA ARG A 111 -12.54 -6.47 11.82
C ARG A 111 -11.21 -6.14 11.18
N LYS A 112 -10.62 -7.14 10.57
CA LYS A 112 -9.40 -7.01 9.78
C LYS A 112 -9.77 -6.49 8.39
N ARG A 113 -9.12 -5.41 7.96
CA ARG A 113 -9.17 -4.92 6.59
C ARG A 113 -7.78 -4.94 5.99
N GLU A 114 -7.67 -5.44 4.78
CA GLU A 114 -6.44 -5.43 4.00
C GLU A 114 -6.65 -4.60 2.74
N LEU A 115 -5.73 -3.69 2.49
CA LEU A 115 -5.72 -2.80 1.35
C LEU A 115 -4.40 -2.97 0.61
N GLU A 116 -4.46 -3.38 -0.64
CA GLU A 116 -3.29 -3.42 -1.52
C GLU A 116 -3.10 -2.07 -2.19
N LEU A 117 -1.92 -1.48 -2.07
CA LEU A 117 -1.60 -0.14 -2.56
C LEU A 117 -0.19 -0.07 -3.15
N ARG A 118 0.08 0.97 -3.88
CA ARG A 118 1.45 1.30 -4.33
C ARG A 118 2.19 1.97 -3.18
N LEU A 119 3.51 1.87 -3.19
CA LEU A 119 4.32 2.55 -2.19
C LEU A 119 4.14 4.08 -2.22
N SER A 120 3.86 4.66 -3.38
CA SER A 120 3.56 6.09 -3.53
C SER A 120 2.30 6.55 -2.79
N ASP A 121 1.33 5.66 -2.62
CA ASP A 121 0.02 5.95 -2.05
C ASP A 121 -0.02 5.64 -0.54
N LEU A 122 1.11 5.16 0.02
CA LEU A 122 1.23 4.79 1.41
C LEU A 122 1.02 5.96 2.39
N PRO A 123 1.57 7.17 2.17
CA PRO A 123 1.35 8.30 3.06
C PRO A 123 -0.13 8.66 3.21
N GLU A 124 -0.83 8.85 2.10
CA GLU A 124 -2.26 9.13 2.07
C GLU A 124 -3.09 8.02 2.76
N ALA A 125 -2.74 6.75 2.47
CA ALA A 125 -3.44 5.62 3.08
C ALA A 125 -3.25 5.56 4.60
N LEU A 126 -2.07 5.91 5.12
CA LEU A 126 -1.79 5.94 6.56
C LEU A 126 -2.47 7.13 7.25
N ALA A 127 -2.50 8.29 6.62
CA ALA A 127 -3.22 9.46 7.12
C ALA A 127 -4.73 9.21 7.23
N ALA A 128 -5.29 8.42 6.31
CA ALA A 128 -6.70 8.01 6.34
C ALA A 128 -7.03 6.93 7.40
N VAL A 129 -6.05 6.37 8.12
CA VAL A 129 -6.29 5.35 9.16
C VAL A 129 -6.86 6.02 10.41
N PRO A 130 -8.06 5.59 10.90
CA PRO A 130 -8.66 6.15 12.09
C PRO A 130 -7.76 6.07 13.33
N GLU A 131 -7.82 7.08 14.21
CA GLU A 131 -7.04 7.14 15.44
C GLU A 131 -7.22 5.90 16.32
N ASP A 132 -8.43 5.36 16.40
CA ASP A 132 -8.76 4.15 17.16
C ASP A 132 -7.98 2.90 16.69
N SER A 133 -7.43 2.94 15.49
CA SER A 133 -6.61 1.85 14.92
C SER A 133 -5.13 1.94 15.30
N TRP A 134 -4.76 2.87 16.20
CA TRP A 134 -3.40 3.09 16.67
C TRP A 134 -3.25 2.86 18.19
N PRO A 135 -3.67 1.71 18.74
CA PRO A 135 -3.68 1.46 20.18
C PRO A 135 -2.30 1.57 20.85
N TYR A 136 -1.21 1.47 20.08
CA TYR A 136 0.17 1.57 20.61
C TYR A 136 0.83 2.91 20.29
N GLY A 137 0.07 3.87 19.74
CA GLY A 137 0.58 5.13 19.22
C GLY A 137 1.16 4.99 17.82
N ARG A 138 1.90 5.99 17.35
CA ARG A 138 2.41 6.12 15.98
C ARG A 138 3.56 5.15 15.68
N VAL A 139 3.23 3.86 15.59
CA VAL A 139 4.15 2.77 15.24
C VAL A 139 3.48 1.83 14.23
N VAL A 140 4.21 1.45 13.21
CA VAL A 140 3.77 0.52 12.15
C VAL A 140 4.69 -0.68 12.11
N ALA A 141 4.13 -1.88 12.04
CA ALA A 141 4.91 -3.08 11.80
C ALA A 141 5.13 -3.28 10.30
N VAL A 142 6.35 -3.64 9.92
CA VAL A 142 6.74 -3.88 8.52
C VAL A 142 7.34 -5.27 8.39
N GLU A 143 6.94 -6.00 7.38
CA GLU A 143 7.42 -7.34 7.07
C GLU A 143 7.62 -7.51 5.57
N GLU A 144 8.60 -8.33 5.17
CA GLU A 144 8.70 -8.83 3.80
C GLU A 144 7.54 -9.79 3.51
N ASP A 145 6.96 -9.74 2.31
CA ASP A 145 5.94 -10.71 1.90
C ASP A 145 6.51 -12.14 1.97
N PRO A 146 5.96 -13.00 2.85
CA PRO A 146 6.47 -14.36 3.08
C PRO A 146 6.35 -15.26 1.85
N VAL A 147 5.45 -14.92 0.90
CA VAL A 147 5.21 -15.71 -0.32
C VAL A 147 6.15 -15.31 -1.46
N THR A 148 7.03 -14.32 -1.22
CA THR A 148 7.96 -13.82 -2.23
C THR A 148 8.87 -14.91 -2.80
N ALA A 149 8.86 -15.06 -4.12
CA ALA A 149 9.77 -15.96 -4.83
C ALA A 149 11.24 -15.58 -4.56
N ARG A 150 12.12 -16.59 -4.45
CA ARG A 150 13.55 -16.38 -4.15
C ARG A 150 14.22 -15.37 -5.09
N ALA A 151 13.86 -15.39 -6.37
CA ALA A 151 14.40 -14.45 -7.37
C ALA A 151 14.03 -12.98 -7.10
N ASP A 152 12.91 -12.73 -6.42
CA ASP A 152 12.38 -11.39 -6.19
C ASP A 152 12.77 -10.81 -4.81
N ARG A 153 13.37 -11.61 -3.93
CA ARG A 153 13.71 -11.19 -2.56
C ARG A 153 14.58 -9.93 -2.48
N VAL A 154 15.53 -9.79 -3.41
CA VAL A 154 16.40 -8.60 -3.45
C VAL A 154 15.58 -7.34 -3.73
N GLN A 155 14.60 -7.42 -4.62
CA GLN A 155 13.72 -6.30 -4.92
C GLN A 155 12.79 -5.99 -3.73
N VAL A 156 12.20 -7.01 -3.12
CA VAL A 156 11.33 -6.84 -1.95
C VAL A 156 12.10 -6.19 -0.80
N ARG A 157 13.34 -6.60 -0.54
CA ARG A 157 14.17 -5.99 0.50
C ARG A 157 14.43 -4.50 0.24
N ARG A 158 14.73 -4.11 -0.99
CA ARG A 158 14.85 -2.68 -1.37
C ARG A 158 13.54 -1.93 -1.18
N ASN A 159 12.41 -2.56 -1.48
CA ASN A 159 11.11 -1.96 -1.25
C ASN A 159 10.85 -1.78 0.25
N VAL A 160 11.24 -2.73 1.10
CA VAL A 160 11.15 -2.61 2.57
C VAL A 160 11.99 -1.43 3.05
N GLU A 161 13.25 -1.31 2.60
CA GLU A 161 14.12 -0.18 2.94
C GLU A 161 13.49 1.16 2.54
N THR A 162 12.92 1.23 1.33
CA THR A 162 12.21 2.43 0.87
C THR A 162 10.95 2.71 1.69
N THR A 163 10.18 1.66 2.04
CA THR A 163 9.01 1.78 2.92
C THR A 163 9.38 2.34 4.28
N ILE A 164 10.46 1.82 4.89
CA ILE A 164 10.98 2.30 6.19
C ILE A 164 11.36 3.79 6.09
N GLN A 165 12.02 4.18 4.99
CA GLN A 165 12.39 5.58 4.79
C GLN A 165 11.16 6.49 4.69
N VAL A 166 10.14 6.11 3.89
CA VAL A 166 8.87 6.86 3.79
C VAL A 166 8.20 7.00 5.15
N LEU A 167 8.14 5.93 5.95
CA LEU A 167 7.55 5.96 7.30
C LEU A 167 8.31 6.89 8.24
N ASN A 168 9.65 6.85 8.21
CA ASN A 168 10.49 7.73 9.03
C ASN A 168 10.33 9.20 8.63
N ASP A 169 10.21 9.49 7.32
CA ASP A 169 9.97 10.84 6.81
C ASP A 169 8.61 11.40 7.28
N LEU A 170 7.62 10.51 7.50
CA LEU A 170 6.32 10.81 8.09
C LEU A 170 6.33 10.86 9.63
N GLY A 171 7.47 10.66 10.27
CA GLY A 171 7.57 10.62 11.73
C GLY A 171 6.93 9.38 12.37
N VAL A 172 6.70 8.32 11.60
CA VAL A 172 6.15 7.05 12.08
C VAL A 172 7.27 6.12 12.49
N VAL A 173 7.18 5.57 13.70
CA VAL A 173 8.16 4.58 14.16
C VAL A 173 7.93 3.24 13.48
N VAL A 174 9.00 2.62 13.00
CA VAL A 174 8.94 1.31 12.36
C VAL A 174 9.29 0.20 13.34
N TYR A 175 8.45 -0.81 13.40
CA TYR A 175 8.75 -2.08 14.05
C TYR A 175 8.96 -3.14 12.96
N GLU A 176 10.23 -3.48 12.72
CA GLU A 176 10.55 -4.55 11.78
C GLU A 176 10.08 -5.88 12.34
N TRP A 177 9.07 -6.47 11.68
CA TRP A 177 8.55 -7.75 12.10
C TRP A 177 9.55 -8.86 11.77
N PRO A 178 9.99 -9.66 12.75
CA PRO A 178 10.91 -10.75 12.45
C PRO A 178 10.20 -11.75 11.54
N GLY A 179 10.62 -11.80 10.28
CA GLY A 179 10.10 -12.77 9.32
C GLY A 179 10.20 -14.19 9.89
N LEU A 180 9.21 -15.02 9.60
CA LEU A 180 9.28 -16.44 9.91
C LEU A 180 10.53 -17.03 9.23
N ARG A 181 11.57 -17.28 10.02
CA ARG A 181 12.78 -18.01 9.59
C ARG A 181 12.49 -19.49 9.51
#